data_ab15e0293f96c0056b52dfeec1083925
#
_entry.id   ab15e0293f96c0056b52dfeec1083925
#
_cell.length_a   1.000
_cell.length_b   1.000
_cell.length_c   1.000
_cell.angle_alpha   90.00
_cell.angle_beta   90.00
_cell.angle_gamma   90.00
#
_symmetry.space_group_name_H-M   'P 1'
#
loop_
_entity.id
_entity.type
_entity.pdbx_description
1 polymer ?
#
loop_
_entity_poly.entity_id
_entity_poly.type
_entity_poly.pdbx_seq_one_letter_code
_entity_poly.pdbx_strand_id
1 'polypeptide(L)'
;MKRIAIQGERGSFHDIAAHTYFTDEQVELMCCTTFEEVFEIVADDSTAIAMLAIENTIAGSLLHNYELLRESGTTVVGEQRLHIQHCICCLPDDDWSTIKEVHSHPVALMQCRSFLSNHPNIKAVEAEDTAGSAAYI
;
A
#
# COMPACT_ATOMS: atom_id res chain seq x y z
N MET A 1 -19.32 -6.78 11.00
CA MET A 1 -18.00 -6.11 10.85
C MET A 1 -17.07 -7.09 10.16
N LYS A 2 -16.44 -6.68 9.07
CA LYS A 2 -15.47 -7.50 8.33
C LYS A 2 -14.07 -7.24 8.86
N ARG A 3 -13.34 -8.29 9.21
CA ARG A 3 -11.96 -8.21 9.67
C ARG A 3 -11.04 -8.42 8.47
N ILE A 4 -10.30 -7.37 8.10
CA ILE A 4 -9.48 -7.36 6.87
C ILE A 4 -8.01 -7.19 7.24
N ALA A 5 -7.20 -8.20 6.96
CA ALA A 5 -5.74 -8.13 7.10
C ALA A 5 -5.15 -7.48 5.86
N ILE A 6 -4.30 -6.48 6.07
CA ILE A 6 -3.60 -5.74 5.01
C ILE A 6 -2.12 -5.60 5.35
N GLN A 7 -1.27 -5.55 4.34
CA GLN A 7 0.11 -5.09 4.50
C GLN A 7 0.14 -3.56 4.42
N GLY A 8 0.84 -2.92 5.37
CA GLY A 8 0.97 -1.48 5.48
C GLY A 8 0.03 -0.85 6.51
N GLU A 9 0.00 0.45 6.53
CA GLU A 9 -0.69 1.26 7.52
C GLU A 9 -2.07 1.75 7.03
N ARG A 10 -2.84 2.33 7.96
CA ARG A 10 -4.06 3.05 7.61
C ARG A 10 -3.74 4.20 6.64
N GLY A 11 -4.58 4.39 5.64
CA GLY A 11 -4.34 5.33 4.54
C GLY A 11 -3.51 4.75 3.39
N SER A 12 -3.02 3.51 3.49
CA SER A 12 -2.34 2.82 2.40
C SER A 12 -3.31 2.46 1.26
N PHE A 13 -2.77 2.07 0.10
CA PHE A 13 -3.59 1.59 -1.01
C PHE A 13 -4.36 0.30 -0.69
N HIS A 14 -3.84 -0.56 0.18
CA HIS A 14 -4.58 -1.72 0.67
C HIS A 14 -5.78 -1.32 1.53
N ASP A 15 -5.63 -0.31 2.39
CA ASP A 15 -6.75 0.25 3.16
C ASP A 15 -7.84 0.81 2.24
N ILE A 16 -7.46 1.64 1.27
CA ILE A 16 -8.40 2.19 0.28
C ILE A 16 -9.11 1.06 -0.48
N ALA A 17 -8.37 0.03 -0.91
CA ALA A 17 -8.93 -1.11 -1.62
C ALA A 17 -9.94 -1.88 -0.75
N ALA A 18 -9.61 -2.12 0.53
CA ALA A 18 -10.49 -2.80 1.47
C ALA A 18 -11.82 -2.03 1.67
N HIS A 19 -11.75 -0.74 1.93
CA HIS A 19 -12.94 0.09 2.09
C HIS A 19 -13.74 0.27 0.79
N THR A 20 -13.07 0.24 -0.36
CA THR A 20 -13.75 0.31 -1.66
C THR A 20 -14.49 -1.00 -1.97
N TYR A 21 -13.89 -2.15 -1.67
CA TYR A 21 -14.49 -3.45 -1.92
C TYR A 21 -15.68 -3.73 -0.97
N PHE A 22 -15.56 -3.35 0.30
CA PHE A 22 -16.57 -3.56 1.34
C PHE A 22 -17.34 -2.26 1.66
N THR A 23 -17.76 -1.53 0.64
CA THR A 23 -18.37 -0.18 0.76
C THR A 23 -19.55 -0.11 1.72
N ASP A 24 -20.39 -1.15 1.76
CA ASP A 24 -21.61 -1.19 2.58
C ASP A 24 -21.42 -1.90 3.94
N GLU A 25 -20.19 -2.25 4.29
CA GLU A 25 -19.88 -3.00 5.49
C GLU A 25 -18.93 -2.22 6.41
N GLN A 26 -19.04 -2.45 7.72
CA GLN A 26 -18.04 -1.95 8.66
C GLN A 26 -16.78 -2.81 8.53
N VAL A 27 -15.64 -2.16 8.29
CA VAL A 27 -14.34 -2.78 8.15
C VAL A 27 -13.50 -2.53 9.39
N GLU A 28 -12.93 -3.60 9.96
CA GLU A 28 -11.87 -3.57 10.96
C GLU A 28 -10.57 -3.98 10.29
N LEU A 29 -9.64 -3.02 10.17
CA LEU A 29 -8.33 -3.30 9.57
C LEU A 29 -7.36 -3.88 10.59
N MET A 30 -6.69 -4.95 10.19
CA MET A 30 -5.54 -5.54 10.86
C MET A 30 -4.30 -5.22 10.01
N CYS A 31 -3.57 -4.17 10.43
CA CYS A 31 -2.37 -3.70 9.73
C CYS A 31 -1.19 -4.60 10.07
N CYS A 32 -0.52 -5.10 9.05
CA CYS A 32 0.63 -5.98 9.14
C CYS A 32 1.86 -5.33 8.51
N THR A 33 3.03 -5.66 8.99
CA THR A 33 4.29 -5.15 8.44
C THR A 33 4.62 -5.85 7.13
N THR A 34 4.36 -7.16 7.05
CA THR A 34 4.69 -8.00 5.90
C THR A 34 3.46 -8.71 5.32
N PHE A 35 3.58 -9.23 4.10
CA PHE A 35 2.56 -10.06 3.50
C PHE A 35 2.44 -11.43 4.18
N GLU A 36 3.52 -11.97 4.70
CA GLU A 36 3.54 -13.20 5.49
C GLU A 36 2.63 -13.09 6.71
N GLU A 37 2.74 -11.99 7.48
CA GLU A 37 1.87 -11.73 8.64
C GLU A 37 0.38 -11.67 8.24
N VAL A 38 0.06 -11.14 7.06
CA VAL A 38 -1.32 -11.15 6.54
C VAL A 38 -1.85 -12.57 6.40
N PHE A 39 -1.04 -13.49 5.85
CA PHE A 39 -1.42 -14.89 5.68
C PHE A 39 -1.47 -15.65 7.00
N GLU A 40 -0.60 -15.34 7.96
CA GLU A 40 -0.66 -15.89 9.32
C GLU A 40 -1.97 -15.55 10.00
N ILE A 41 -2.42 -14.31 9.93
CA ILE A 41 -3.71 -13.88 10.48
C ILE A 41 -4.87 -14.68 9.86
N VAL A 42 -4.90 -14.82 8.54
CA VAL A 42 -5.99 -15.55 7.86
C VAL A 42 -5.94 -17.06 8.15
N ALA A 43 -4.76 -17.62 8.39
CA ALA A 43 -4.61 -19.01 8.80
C ALA A 43 -5.15 -19.26 10.21
N ASP A 44 -4.92 -18.32 11.13
CA ASP A 44 -5.32 -18.43 12.54
C ASP A 44 -6.78 -18.02 12.78
N ASP A 45 -7.34 -17.15 11.93
CA ASP A 45 -8.68 -16.61 12.07
C ASP A 45 -9.50 -16.83 10.79
N SER A 46 -10.35 -17.84 10.81
CA SER A 46 -11.22 -18.20 9.69
C SER A 46 -12.26 -17.11 9.33
N THR A 47 -12.42 -16.08 10.15
CA THR A 47 -13.32 -14.93 9.88
C THR A 47 -12.59 -13.76 9.24
N ALA A 48 -11.26 -13.77 9.22
CA ALA A 48 -10.44 -12.76 8.59
C ALA A 48 -10.36 -12.96 7.07
N ILE A 49 -10.24 -11.85 6.36
CA ILE A 49 -10.04 -11.81 4.91
C ILE A 49 -8.74 -11.04 4.64
N ALA A 50 -7.89 -11.56 3.75
CA ALA A 50 -6.73 -10.82 3.27
C ALA A 50 -7.12 -9.91 2.11
N MET A 51 -6.70 -8.64 2.16
CA MET A 51 -6.66 -7.77 0.99
C MET A 51 -5.21 -7.68 0.52
N LEU A 52 -4.93 -8.20 -0.66
CA LEU A 52 -3.57 -8.47 -1.10
C LEU A 52 -3.32 -7.86 -2.49
N ALA A 53 -2.26 -7.09 -2.63
CA ALA A 53 -1.80 -6.63 -3.93
C ALA A 53 -1.18 -7.80 -4.71
N ILE A 54 -1.65 -8.03 -5.93
CA ILE A 54 -1.19 -9.11 -6.81
C ILE A 54 -0.49 -8.57 -8.06
N GLU A 55 -1.05 -7.51 -8.63
CA GLU A 55 -0.58 -6.90 -9.87
C GLU A 55 -0.47 -5.39 -9.74
N ASN A 56 0.54 -4.84 -10.39
CA ASN A 56 0.66 -3.41 -10.62
C ASN A 56 1.01 -3.18 -12.09
N THR A 57 0.27 -2.34 -12.77
CA THR A 57 0.42 -2.13 -14.23
C THR A 57 1.77 -1.56 -14.65
N ILE A 58 2.51 -0.94 -13.73
CA ILE A 58 3.84 -0.37 -13.98
C ILE A 58 4.93 -1.27 -13.38
N ALA A 59 4.77 -1.71 -12.13
CA ALA A 59 5.75 -2.55 -11.46
C ALA A 59 5.66 -4.04 -11.83
N GLY A 60 4.53 -4.47 -12.44
CA GLY A 60 4.30 -5.86 -12.84
C GLY A 60 3.67 -6.71 -11.73
N SER A 61 3.80 -8.02 -11.89
CA SER A 61 3.25 -9.01 -10.96
C SER A 61 4.06 -9.07 -9.68
N LEU A 62 3.38 -9.13 -8.55
CA LEU A 62 4.00 -9.36 -7.25
C LEU A 62 4.15 -10.88 -7.03
N LEU A 63 5.17 -11.48 -7.64
CA LEU A 63 5.35 -12.94 -7.68
C LEU A 63 5.42 -13.57 -6.30
N HIS A 64 6.03 -12.89 -5.33
CA HIS A 64 6.08 -13.35 -3.95
C HIS A 64 4.68 -13.53 -3.35
N ASN A 65 3.76 -12.61 -3.62
CA ASN A 65 2.39 -12.70 -3.13
C ASN A 65 1.60 -13.84 -3.80
N TYR A 66 1.89 -14.16 -5.06
CA TYR A 66 1.35 -15.35 -5.73
C TYR A 66 1.85 -16.65 -5.07
N GLU A 67 3.12 -16.69 -4.66
CA GLU A 67 3.71 -17.83 -3.97
C GLU A 67 3.05 -18.04 -2.60
N LEU A 68 2.96 -16.99 -1.78
CA LEU A 68 2.27 -17.01 -0.49
C LEU A 68 0.80 -17.46 -0.65
N LEU A 69 0.09 -16.92 -1.64
CA LEU A 69 -1.29 -17.33 -1.93
C LEU A 69 -1.38 -18.81 -2.27
N ARG A 70 -0.49 -19.32 -3.11
CA ARG A 70 -0.44 -20.74 -3.50
C ARG A 70 -0.18 -21.66 -2.29
N GLU A 71 0.68 -21.24 -1.37
CA GLU A 71 1.09 -22.03 -0.21
C GLU A 71 0.09 -21.98 0.95
N SER A 72 -0.65 -20.87 1.06
CA SER A 72 -1.58 -20.65 2.17
C SER A 72 -2.82 -21.56 2.17
N GLY A 73 -3.16 -22.16 1.03
CA GLY A 73 -4.41 -22.94 0.87
C GLY A 73 -5.68 -22.09 0.93
N THR A 74 -5.56 -20.75 0.93
CA THR A 74 -6.71 -19.83 0.92
C THR A 74 -7.37 -19.79 -0.45
N THR A 75 -8.60 -19.28 -0.50
CA THR A 75 -9.38 -19.14 -1.74
C THR A 75 -9.59 -17.66 -2.05
N VAL A 76 -9.33 -17.26 -3.30
CA VAL A 76 -9.64 -15.92 -3.79
C VAL A 76 -11.16 -15.77 -3.91
N VAL A 77 -11.74 -14.80 -3.21
CA VAL A 77 -13.17 -14.54 -3.16
C VAL A 77 -13.60 -13.30 -3.94
N GLY A 78 -12.65 -12.52 -4.40
CA GLY A 78 -12.93 -11.32 -5.19
C GLY A 78 -11.68 -10.58 -5.65
N GLU A 79 -11.91 -9.55 -6.45
CA GLU A 79 -10.89 -8.68 -7.02
C GLU A 79 -11.31 -7.22 -6.87
N GLN A 80 -10.37 -6.35 -6.49
CA GLN A 80 -10.54 -4.91 -6.49
C GLN A 80 -9.45 -4.26 -7.34
N ARG A 81 -9.85 -3.50 -8.35
CA ARG A 81 -8.94 -2.64 -9.10
C ARG A 81 -8.91 -1.25 -8.49
N LEU A 82 -7.72 -0.76 -8.23
CA LEU A 82 -7.50 0.56 -7.67
C LEU A 82 -6.67 1.41 -8.64
N HIS A 83 -7.19 2.57 -9.01
CA HIS A 83 -6.41 3.55 -9.76
C HIS A 83 -5.48 4.30 -8.80
N ILE A 84 -4.18 4.00 -8.87
CA ILE A 84 -3.17 4.65 -8.03
C ILE A 84 -2.79 5.99 -8.64
N GLN A 85 -3.00 7.06 -7.87
CA GLN A 85 -2.57 8.40 -8.22
C GLN A 85 -1.68 8.94 -7.09
N HIS A 86 -0.39 9.05 -7.37
CA HIS A 86 0.56 9.57 -6.40
C HIS A 86 0.42 11.07 -6.23
N CYS A 87 0.45 11.53 -4.97
CA CYS A 87 0.43 12.94 -4.60
C CYS A 87 1.64 13.23 -3.71
N ILE A 88 2.25 14.41 -3.87
CA ILE A 88 3.22 14.91 -2.88
C ILE A 88 2.43 15.54 -1.74
N CYS A 89 2.75 15.11 -0.53
CA CYS A 89 2.20 15.65 0.71
C CYS A 89 3.32 16.36 1.47
N CYS A 90 2.99 17.48 2.11
CA CYS A 90 3.89 18.24 2.96
C CYS A 90 3.11 18.82 4.15
N LEU A 91 3.82 19.41 5.11
CA LEU A 91 3.19 20.15 6.20
C LEU A 91 2.47 21.41 5.65
N PRO A 92 1.46 21.93 6.36
CA PRO A 92 0.67 23.07 5.88
C PRO A 92 1.48 24.35 5.59
N ASP A 93 2.61 24.52 6.27
CA ASP A 93 3.48 25.70 6.11
C ASP A 93 4.58 25.50 5.07
N ASP A 94 4.66 24.32 4.45
CA ASP A 94 5.62 24.02 3.40
C ASP A 94 5.05 24.33 2.00
N ASP A 95 5.95 24.65 1.10
CA ASP A 95 5.68 24.87 -0.32
C ASP A 95 6.81 24.31 -1.21
N TRP A 96 6.66 24.44 -2.51
CA TRP A 96 7.65 23.96 -3.48
C TRP A 96 9.07 24.53 -3.28
N SER A 97 9.22 25.69 -2.65
CA SER A 97 10.53 26.31 -2.39
C SER A 97 11.20 25.73 -1.16
N THR A 98 10.43 25.20 -0.22
CA THR A 98 10.93 24.64 1.04
C THR A 98 11.21 23.15 0.96
N ILE A 99 10.49 22.40 0.09
CA ILE A 99 10.67 20.96 -0.08
C ILE A 99 12.06 20.64 -0.64
N LYS A 100 12.83 19.83 0.07
CA LYS A 100 14.17 19.37 -0.32
C LYS A 100 14.26 17.89 -0.57
N GLU A 101 13.41 17.11 0.08
CA GLU A 101 13.39 15.65 -0.02
C GLU A 101 11.96 15.16 -0.16
N VAL A 102 11.80 14.05 -0.88
CA VAL A 102 10.54 13.28 -0.98
C VAL A 102 10.83 11.85 -0.54
N HIS A 103 10.15 11.42 0.49
CA HIS A 103 10.30 10.09 1.08
C HIS A 103 9.15 9.20 0.65
N SER A 104 9.44 7.99 0.17
CA SER A 104 8.41 7.00 -0.17
C SER A 104 9.03 5.62 -0.41
N HIS A 105 8.17 4.62 -0.57
CA HIS A 105 8.58 3.28 -0.99
C HIS A 105 9.30 3.33 -2.36
N PRO A 106 10.36 2.54 -2.59
CA PRO A 106 11.14 2.54 -3.83
C PRO A 106 10.30 2.41 -5.11
N VAL A 107 9.27 1.56 -5.11
CA VAL A 107 8.37 1.38 -6.25
C VAL A 107 7.59 2.66 -6.56
N ALA A 108 7.10 3.37 -5.56
CA ALA A 108 6.40 4.65 -5.74
C ALA A 108 7.34 5.73 -6.31
N LEU A 109 8.56 5.83 -5.79
CA LEU A 109 9.59 6.73 -6.31
C LEU A 109 9.95 6.41 -7.77
N MET A 110 10.08 5.13 -8.12
CA MET A 110 10.32 4.69 -9.48
C MET A 110 9.18 5.10 -10.43
N GLN A 111 7.93 4.95 -10.01
CA GLN A 111 6.77 5.36 -10.79
C GLN A 111 6.70 6.87 -10.99
N CYS A 112 7.22 7.65 -10.04
CA CYS A 112 7.29 9.12 -10.09
C CYS A 112 8.58 9.66 -10.73
N ARG A 113 9.46 8.80 -11.27
CA ARG A 113 10.77 9.18 -11.77
C ARG A 113 10.74 10.31 -12.80
N SER A 114 9.80 10.28 -13.74
CA SER A 114 9.67 11.33 -14.77
C SER A 114 9.34 12.68 -14.15
N PHE A 115 8.46 12.69 -13.13
CA PHE A 115 8.13 13.90 -12.39
C PHE A 115 9.35 14.42 -11.62
N LEU A 116 10.01 13.55 -10.86
CA LEU A 116 11.17 13.92 -10.03
C LEU A 116 12.35 14.41 -10.87
N SER A 117 12.56 13.88 -12.09
CA SER A 117 13.60 14.35 -12.99
C SER A 117 13.43 15.82 -13.44
N ASN A 118 12.20 16.31 -13.44
CA ASN A 118 11.90 17.71 -13.73
C ASN A 118 12.04 18.64 -12.49
N HIS A 119 12.33 18.06 -11.33
CA HIS A 119 12.53 18.77 -10.07
C HIS A 119 13.87 18.39 -9.43
N PRO A 120 15.02 18.76 -10.06
CA PRO A 120 16.34 18.28 -9.67
C PRO A 120 16.78 18.77 -8.27
N ASN A 121 16.09 19.75 -7.71
CA ASN A 121 16.35 20.26 -6.37
C ASN A 121 15.70 19.41 -5.27
N ILE A 122 14.85 18.44 -5.64
CA ILE A 122 14.17 17.55 -4.71
C ILE A 122 14.86 16.19 -4.76
N LYS A 123 15.41 15.76 -3.63
CA LYS A 123 16.04 14.45 -3.48
C LYS A 123 15.02 13.39 -3.15
N ALA A 124 14.98 12.30 -3.93
CA ALA A 124 14.22 11.11 -3.59
C ALA A 124 14.95 10.31 -2.51
N VAL A 125 14.23 9.93 -1.46
CA VAL A 125 14.72 9.14 -0.32
C VAL A 125 13.83 7.92 -0.16
N GLU A 126 14.42 6.74 -0.18
CA GLU A 126 13.69 5.49 0.02
C GLU A 126 13.26 5.31 1.47
N ALA A 127 12.03 4.88 1.67
CA ALA A 127 11.42 4.55 2.95
C ALA A 127 10.66 3.23 2.85
N GLU A 128 10.25 2.67 3.98
CA GLU A 128 9.58 1.36 4.01
C GLU A 128 8.23 1.36 3.28
N ASP A 129 7.44 2.43 3.44
CA ASP A 129 6.16 2.58 2.76
C ASP A 129 5.74 4.04 2.56
N THR A 130 4.70 4.25 1.74
CA THR A 130 4.20 5.59 1.40
C THR A 130 3.37 6.22 2.52
N ALA A 131 2.51 5.46 3.17
CA ALA A 131 1.63 5.96 4.23
C ALA A 131 2.43 6.26 5.51
N GLY A 132 3.39 5.39 5.87
CA GLY A 132 4.33 5.63 6.97
C GLY A 132 5.20 6.85 6.75
N SER A 133 5.61 7.13 5.50
CA SER A 133 6.33 8.37 5.16
C SER A 133 5.47 9.61 5.42
N ALA A 134 4.18 9.57 5.13
CA ALA A 134 3.25 10.66 5.44
C ALA A 134 3.06 10.85 6.95
N ALA A 135 3.02 9.77 7.71
CA ALA A 135 2.94 9.83 9.17
C ALA A 135 4.25 10.36 9.81
N TYR A 136 5.40 10.13 9.17
CA TYR A 136 6.70 10.57 9.65
C TYR A 136 6.86 12.10 9.63
N ILE A 137 6.34 12.78 8.61
CA ILE A 137 6.43 14.24 8.49
C ILE A 137 5.47 14.95 9.43
#